data_b5fe4e4386765ac27f0abad3d29f9b25
#
_entry.id   b5fe4e4386765ac27f0abad3d29f9b25
#
_cell.length_a   1.000
_cell.length_b   1.000
_cell.length_c   1.000
_cell.angle_alpha   90.00
_cell.angle_beta   90.00
_cell.angle_gamma   90.00
#
_symmetry.space_group_name_H-M   'P 1'
#
loop_
_entity.id
_entity.type
_entity.pdbx_description
1 polymer ?
#
loop_
_entity_poly.entity_id
_entity_poly.type
_entity_poly.pdbx_seq_one_letter_code
_entity_poly.pdbx_strand_id
1 'polypeptide(L)'
;MNKKEIYHLLKRCHYIIEAIQRGKSEVNICISGRKENIQIDVRILTFLDILQIIYEKEKNHLIKNFMEKNIMRGKTNTSIFSTEPLDKSTYYRYKNKFVDILYHCCISKGLVTMQEILEEEII
;
A
#
# COMPACT_ATOMS: atom_id res chain seq x y z
N MET A 1 5.25 8.20 9.47
CA MET A 1 5.21 6.72 9.26
C MET A 1 6.57 6.23 8.81
N ASN A 2 7.05 5.16 9.39
CA ASN A 2 8.27 4.51 8.89
C ASN A 2 7.91 3.53 7.74
N LYS A 3 8.95 2.96 7.13
CA LYS A 3 8.77 2.05 5.99
C LYS A 3 7.94 0.81 6.35
N LYS A 4 8.11 0.29 7.55
CA LYS A 4 7.37 -0.86 8.06
C LYS A 4 5.88 -0.56 8.19
N GLU A 5 5.52 0.63 8.66
CA GLU A 5 4.13 1.06 8.77
C GLU A 5 3.49 1.23 7.39
N ILE A 6 4.24 1.75 6.41
CA ILE A 6 3.77 1.88 5.03
C ILE A 6 3.46 0.50 4.43
N TYR A 7 4.35 -0.48 4.61
CA TYR A 7 4.09 -1.84 4.17
C TYR A 7 2.87 -2.44 4.85
N HIS A 8 2.71 -2.19 6.15
CA HIS A 8 1.55 -2.66 6.92
C HIS A 8 0.25 -2.10 6.35
N LEU A 9 0.21 -0.81 6.05
CA LEU A 9 -0.96 -0.17 5.45
C LEU A 9 -1.27 -0.69 4.05
N LEU A 10 -0.25 -0.94 3.24
CA LEU A 10 -0.45 -1.51 1.91
C LEU A 10 -1.19 -2.85 1.95
N LYS A 11 -0.83 -3.71 2.87
CA LYS A 11 -1.47 -5.02 3.02
C LYS A 11 -2.93 -4.92 3.46
N ARG A 12 -3.30 -3.81 4.09
CA ARG A 12 -4.64 -3.60 4.65
C ARG A 12 -5.46 -2.56 3.88
N CYS A 13 -4.91 -2.06 2.79
CA CYS A 13 -5.49 -0.95 2.04
C CYS A 13 -6.91 -1.24 1.57
N HIS A 14 -7.19 -2.44 1.08
CA HIS A 14 -8.53 -2.80 0.60
C HIS A 14 -9.57 -2.80 1.72
N TYR A 15 -9.22 -3.19 2.95
CA TYR A 15 -10.12 -3.10 4.10
C TYR A 15 -10.43 -1.66 4.44
N ILE A 16 -9.42 -0.78 4.36
CA ILE A 16 -9.58 0.66 4.65
C ILE A 16 -10.48 1.31 3.61
N ILE A 17 -10.26 1.04 2.33
CA ILE A 17 -11.08 1.55 1.23
C ILE A 17 -12.54 1.10 1.40
N GLU A 18 -12.75 -0.16 1.69
CA GLU A 18 -14.10 -0.70 1.90
C GLU A 18 -14.81 -0.02 3.08
N ALA A 19 -14.09 0.20 4.18
CA ALA A 19 -14.65 0.89 5.34
C ALA A 19 -15.05 2.33 5.02
N ILE A 20 -14.22 3.06 4.26
CA ILE A 20 -14.53 4.42 3.83
C ILE A 20 -15.78 4.43 2.94
N GLN A 21 -15.89 3.48 2.01
CA GLN A 21 -17.07 3.35 1.15
C GLN A 21 -18.35 3.09 1.94
N ARG A 22 -18.24 2.46 3.10
CA ARG A 22 -19.36 2.21 4.01
C ARG A 22 -19.59 3.33 5.04
N GLY A 23 -18.83 4.43 4.93
CA GLY A 23 -18.96 5.59 5.84
C GLY A 23 -18.41 5.35 7.24
N LYS A 24 -17.52 4.38 7.42
CA LYS A 24 -16.92 4.07 8.71
C LYS A 24 -15.68 4.90 8.97
N SER A 25 -15.40 5.21 10.24
CA SER A 25 -14.21 5.95 10.67
C SER A 25 -13.10 5.05 11.20
N GLU A 26 -13.34 3.75 11.28
CA GLU A 26 -12.36 2.78 11.75
C GLU A 26 -12.54 1.43 11.06
N VAL A 27 -11.49 0.62 11.08
CA VAL A 27 -11.49 -0.72 10.51
C VAL A 27 -11.09 -1.71 11.58
N ASN A 28 -11.91 -2.73 11.79
CA ASN A 28 -11.59 -3.86 12.65
C ASN A 28 -11.28 -5.07 11.77
N ILE A 29 -10.05 -5.57 11.86
CA ILE A 29 -9.56 -6.67 11.03
C ILE A 29 -9.13 -7.81 11.93
N CYS A 30 -9.48 -9.04 11.54
CA CYS A 30 -8.99 -10.26 12.20
C CYS A 30 -8.14 -11.04 11.20
N ILE A 31 -6.82 -11.09 11.44
CA ILE A 31 -5.88 -11.81 10.60
C ILE A 31 -5.11 -12.80 11.47
N SER A 32 -5.16 -14.09 11.10
CA SER A 32 -4.47 -15.17 11.82
C SER A 32 -4.74 -15.18 13.32
N GLY A 33 -6.01 -14.94 13.70
CA GLY A 33 -6.42 -14.90 15.10
C GLY A 33 -6.08 -13.61 15.84
N ARG A 34 -5.40 -12.67 15.21
CA ARG A 34 -5.09 -11.37 15.79
C ARG A 34 -6.10 -10.34 15.34
N LYS A 35 -6.62 -9.59 16.30
CA LYS A 35 -7.53 -8.48 16.03
C LYS A 35 -6.73 -7.18 15.94
N GLU A 36 -6.95 -6.44 14.86
CA GLU A 36 -6.36 -5.13 14.65
C GLU A 36 -7.47 -4.10 14.49
N ASN A 37 -7.25 -2.92 15.06
CA ASN A 37 -8.09 -1.75 14.85
C ASN A 37 -7.26 -0.66 14.20
N ILE A 38 -7.73 -0.11 13.09
CA ILE A 38 -7.08 0.99 12.38
C ILE A 38 -8.04 2.16 12.37
N GLN A 39 -7.61 3.29 12.95
CA GLN A 39 -8.36 4.54 12.90
C GLN A 39 -8.06 5.23 11.58
N ILE A 40 -9.13 5.62 10.87
CA ILE A 40 -8.99 6.34 9.60
C ILE A 40 -8.81 7.82 9.91
N ASP A 41 -7.57 8.19 10.17
CA ASP A 41 -7.18 9.57 10.49
C ASP A 41 -6.63 10.29 9.25
N VAL A 42 -6.17 11.54 9.46
CA VAL A 42 -5.63 12.37 8.38
C VAL A 42 -4.43 11.71 7.71
N ARG A 43 -3.58 10.99 8.44
CA ARG A 43 -2.40 10.32 7.86
C ARG A 43 -2.81 9.20 6.94
N ILE A 44 -3.82 8.43 7.31
CA ILE A 44 -4.37 7.35 6.46
C ILE A 44 -4.97 7.95 5.20
N LEU A 45 -5.74 9.03 5.31
CA LEU A 45 -6.34 9.70 4.15
C LEU A 45 -5.26 10.27 3.23
N THR A 46 -4.21 10.86 3.77
CA THR A 46 -3.07 11.35 2.99
C THR A 46 -2.36 10.22 2.26
N PHE A 47 -2.19 9.08 2.92
CA PHE A 47 -1.61 7.89 2.32
C PHE A 47 -2.44 7.41 1.11
N LEU A 48 -3.76 7.36 1.25
CA LEU A 48 -4.66 6.98 0.15
C LEU A 48 -4.60 7.98 -1.00
N ASP A 49 -4.50 9.28 -0.71
CA ASP A 49 -4.34 10.31 -1.74
C ASP A 49 -3.04 10.13 -2.52
N ILE A 50 -1.96 9.78 -1.83
CA ILE A 50 -0.66 9.49 -2.48
C ILE A 50 -0.80 8.29 -3.41
N LEU A 51 -1.46 7.23 -2.98
CA LEU A 51 -1.73 6.06 -3.82
C LEU A 51 -2.52 6.44 -5.07
N GLN A 52 -3.54 7.27 -4.93
CA GLN A 52 -4.36 7.72 -6.04
C GLN A 52 -3.54 8.53 -7.05
N ILE A 53 -2.69 9.44 -6.58
CA ILE A 53 -1.80 10.24 -7.43
C ILE A 53 -0.84 9.36 -8.20
N ILE A 54 -0.23 8.37 -7.54
CA ILE A 54 0.68 7.43 -8.19
C ILE A 54 -0.05 6.64 -9.27
N TYR A 55 -1.25 6.15 -8.97
CA TYR A 55 -2.08 5.41 -9.92
C TYR A 55 -2.40 6.25 -11.17
N GLU A 56 -2.81 7.49 -10.98
CA GLU A 56 -3.17 8.37 -12.10
C GLU A 56 -1.98 8.74 -12.98
N LYS A 57 -0.78 8.88 -12.39
CA LYS A 57 0.43 9.26 -13.13
C LYS A 57 1.18 8.08 -13.71
N GLU A 58 0.88 6.86 -13.30
CA GLU A 58 1.61 5.67 -13.74
C GLU A 58 1.27 5.34 -15.18
N LYS A 59 2.28 5.27 -16.03
CA LYS A 59 2.14 4.92 -17.45
C LYS A 59 2.33 3.44 -17.71
N ASN A 60 3.00 2.73 -16.80
CA ASN A 60 3.26 1.31 -16.95
C ASN A 60 1.99 0.52 -16.60
N HIS A 61 1.42 -0.14 -17.60
CA HIS A 61 0.18 -0.90 -17.47
C HIS A 61 0.29 -2.04 -16.46
N LEU A 62 1.44 -2.68 -16.35
CA LEU A 62 1.65 -3.79 -15.41
C LEU A 62 1.65 -3.31 -13.96
N ILE A 63 2.24 -2.13 -13.70
CA ILE A 63 2.22 -1.53 -12.37
C ILE A 63 0.80 -1.11 -11.99
N LYS A 64 0.03 -0.53 -12.92
CA LYS A 64 -1.37 -0.19 -12.68
C LYS A 64 -2.22 -1.42 -12.35
N ASN A 65 -2.03 -2.51 -13.07
CA ASN A 65 -2.72 -3.77 -12.80
C ASN A 65 -2.37 -4.31 -11.41
N PHE A 66 -1.11 -4.25 -11.03
CA PHE A 66 -0.68 -4.63 -9.69
C PHE A 66 -1.40 -3.81 -8.62
N MET A 67 -1.41 -2.48 -8.77
CA MET A 67 -2.08 -1.59 -7.81
C MET A 67 -3.57 -1.93 -7.69
N GLU A 68 -4.25 -2.09 -8.80
CA GLU A 68 -5.67 -2.40 -8.81
C GLU A 68 -5.97 -3.75 -8.15
N LYS A 69 -5.26 -4.80 -8.52
CA LYS A 69 -5.57 -6.15 -8.05
C LYS A 69 -5.07 -6.42 -6.63
N ASN A 70 -3.83 -6.09 -6.34
CA ASN A 70 -3.22 -6.43 -5.05
C ASN A 70 -3.59 -5.44 -3.95
N ILE A 71 -3.57 -4.15 -4.25
CA ILE A 71 -3.79 -3.10 -3.25
C ILE A 71 -5.27 -2.79 -3.08
N MET A 72 -5.96 -2.46 -4.17
CA MET A 72 -7.35 -2.00 -4.08
C MET A 72 -8.35 -3.14 -3.89
N ARG A 73 -8.11 -4.30 -4.51
CA ARG A 73 -8.99 -5.47 -4.42
C ARG A 73 -8.50 -6.52 -3.43
N GLY A 74 -7.29 -6.39 -2.90
CA GLY A 74 -6.74 -7.30 -1.90
C GLY A 74 -6.50 -8.72 -2.37
N LYS A 75 -6.28 -8.94 -3.66
CA LYS A 75 -5.99 -10.27 -4.20
C LYS A 75 -4.59 -10.73 -3.81
N THR A 76 -4.46 -12.01 -3.48
CA THR A 76 -3.17 -12.59 -3.11
C THR A 76 -2.23 -12.67 -4.31
N ASN A 77 -0.93 -12.74 -4.04
CA ASN A 77 0.08 -12.92 -5.09
C ASN A 77 -0.20 -14.19 -5.92
N THR A 78 -0.55 -15.28 -5.26
CA THR A 78 -0.88 -16.55 -5.93
C THR A 78 -2.06 -16.39 -6.89
N SER A 79 -3.11 -15.69 -6.47
CA SER A 79 -4.27 -15.41 -7.33
C SER A 79 -3.88 -14.60 -8.56
N ILE A 80 -2.99 -13.61 -8.41
CA ILE A 80 -2.52 -12.80 -9.53
C ILE A 80 -1.70 -13.64 -10.50
N PHE A 81 -0.78 -14.47 -10.02
CA PHE A 81 0.04 -15.34 -10.87
C PHE A 81 -0.78 -16.35 -11.66
N SER A 82 -1.91 -16.80 -11.13
CA SER A 82 -2.76 -17.78 -11.83
C SER A 82 -3.58 -17.14 -12.96
N THR A 83 -3.76 -15.81 -12.95
CA THR A 83 -4.61 -15.10 -13.91
C THR A 83 -3.84 -14.20 -14.88
N GLU A 84 -2.60 -13.84 -14.55
CA GLU A 84 -1.79 -12.93 -15.38
C GLU A 84 -0.62 -13.68 -16.04
N PRO A 85 -0.30 -13.37 -17.32
CA PRO A 85 0.80 -14.00 -18.02
C PRO A 85 2.15 -13.37 -17.63
N LEU A 86 2.43 -13.29 -16.32
CA LEU A 86 3.66 -12.72 -15.79
C LEU A 86 4.41 -13.78 -14.99
N ASP A 87 5.72 -13.84 -15.14
CA ASP A 87 6.54 -14.67 -14.27
C ASP A 87 6.72 -13.97 -12.88
N LYS A 88 7.10 -14.76 -11.88
CA LYS A 88 7.26 -14.28 -10.52
C LYS A 88 8.32 -13.19 -10.39
N SER A 89 9.46 -13.35 -11.07
CA SER A 89 10.56 -12.39 -10.96
C SER A 89 10.18 -11.03 -11.53
N THR A 90 9.47 -11.00 -12.64
CA THR A 90 8.96 -9.77 -13.24
C THR A 90 7.94 -9.10 -12.31
N TYR A 91 7.01 -9.88 -11.76
CA TYR A 91 6.01 -9.37 -10.83
C TYR A 91 6.64 -8.71 -9.60
N TYR A 92 7.58 -9.39 -8.94
CA TYR A 92 8.24 -8.85 -7.75
C TYR A 92 9.11 -7.65 -8.07
N ARG A 93 9.72 -7.58 -9.25
CA ARG A 93 10.46 -6.41 -9.70
C ARG A 93 9.57 -5.18 -9.80
N TYR A 94 8.38 -5.32 -10.39
CA TYR A 94 7.41 -4.22 -10.48
C TYR A 94 6.86 -3.84 -9.11
N LYS A 95 6.60 -4.82 -8.26
CA LYS A 95 6.15 -4.59 -6.89
C LYS A 95 7.17 -3.77 -6.10
N ASN A 96 8.45 -4.16 -6.16
CA ASN A 96 9.52 -3.45 -5.47
C ASN A 96 9.68 -2.03 -5.99
N LYS A 97 9.63 -1.85 -7.29
CA LYS A 97 9.68 -0.53 -7.92
C LYS A 97 8.52 0.35 -7.44
N PHE A 98 7.33 -0.19 -7.39
CA PHE A 98 6.16 0.52 -6.89
C PHE A 98 6.34 0.95 -5.44
N VAL A 99 6.82 0.05 -4.58
CA VAL A 99 7.05 0.36 -3.16
C VAL A 99 8.08 1.47 -2.99
N ASP A 100 9.15 1.48 -3.78
CA ASP A 100 10.14 2.55 -3.76
C ASP A 100 9.53 3.89 -4.15
N ILE A 101 8.73 3.92 -5.20
CA ILE A 101 8.03 5.14 -5.62
C ILE A 101 7.10 5.63 -4.51
N LEU A 102 6.34 4.73 -3.93
CA LEU A 102 5.42 5.06 -2.83
C LEU A 102 6.16 5.64 -1.63
N TYR A 103 7.26 5.02 -1.22
CA TYR A 103 8.06 5.49 -0.09
C TYR A 103 8.60 6.90 -0.33
N HIS A 104 9.16 7.16 -1.53
CA HIS A 104 9.64 8.50 -1.87
C HIS A 104 8.53 9.54 -1.90
N CYS A 105 7.35 9.18 -2.40
CA CYS A 105 6.20 10.07 -2.36
C CYS A 105 5.73 10.36 -0.92
N CYS A 106 5.77 9.37 -0.04
CA CYS A 106 5.44 9.55 1.37
C CYS A 106 6.43 10.51 2.06
N ILE A 107 7.71 10.39 1.75
CA ILE A 107 8.74 11.33 2.25
C ILE A 107 8.41 12.75 1.76
N SER A 108 8.15 12.91 0.48
CA SER A 108 7.85 14.19 -0.15
C SER A 108 6.60 14.87 0.43
N LYS A 109 5.61 14.09 0.84
CA LYS A 109 4.36 14.60 1.42
C LYS A 109 4.39 14.72 2.95
N GLY A 110 5.54 14.46 3.57
CA GLY A 110 5.70 14.62 5.01
C GLY A 110 5.13 13.50 5.88
N LEU A 111 4.75 12.37 5.30
CA LEU A 111 4.32 11.21 6.08
C LEU A 111 5.47 10.48 6.75
N VAL A 112 6.67 10.56 6.17
CA VAL A 112 7.90 10.00 6.73
C VAL A 112 8.76 11.14 7.26
N THR A 113 9.11 11.10 8.54
CA THR A 113 9.93 12.15 9.17
C THR A 113 11.41 11.91 8.89
N MET A 114 12.20 12.98 9.01
CA MET A 114 13.66 12.88 8.88
C MET A 114 14.26 11.91 9.90
N GLN A 115 13.74 11.91 11.12
CA GLN A 115 14.17 11.00 12.17
C GLN A 115 13.91 9.54 11.78
N GLU A 116 12.75 9.25 11.22
CA GLU A 116 12.41 7.89 10.75
C GLU A 116 13.35 7.44 9.64
N ILE A 117 13.71 8.32 8.71
CA ILE A 117 14.68 8.02 7.64
C ILE A 117 16.04 7.69 8.23
N LEU A 118 16.52 8.48 9.18
CA LEU A 118 17.82 8.25 9.82
C LEU A 118 17.85 6.94 10.62
N GLU A 119 16.77 6.60 11.29
CA GLU A 119 16.66 5.34 12.04
C GLU A 119 16.73 4.13 11.10
N GLU A 120 16.12 4.22 9.92
CA GLU A 120 16.16 3.14 8.92
C GLU A 120 17.56 2.96 8.32
N GLU A 121 18.34 4.04 8.14
CA GLU A 121 19.70 3.98 7.62
C GLU A 121 20.70 3.36 8.60
N ILE A 122 20.45 3.45 9.89
CA ILE A 122 21.33 2.93 10.96
C ILE A 122 21.17 1.41 11.12
N ILE A 123 20.05 0.87 10.73
CA ILE A 123 19.73 -0.56 10.82
C ILE A 123 20.17 -1.28 9.54
#